data_1ebaa6492f5a8dafd062b04b906356f2
#
_entry.id   1ebaa6492f5a8dafd062b04b906356f2
#
_cell.length_a   1.000
_cell.length_b   1.000
_cell.length_c   1.000
_cell.angle_alpha   90.00
_cell.angle_beta   90.00
_cell.angle_gamma   90.00
#
_symmetry.space_group_name_H-M   'P 1'
#
loop_
_entity.id
_entity.type
_entity.pdbx_description
1 polymer ?
#
loop_
_entity_poly.entity_id
_entity_poly.type
_entity_poly.pdbx_seq_one_letter_code
_entity_poly.pdbx_strand_id
1 'polypeptide(L)'
;AACNALETLLVHRDAAAAFLPRAAAAMRAHGVELRGCARSRTLVPDMKPATAADYAAEFLDLILAVRVVDDLDAAIAHIREHGSDHTEVVATRDRAVAQRFVHELRSAVVMVNASSRFSDGGELGLGAEIGISTTRLHAYGPMGAEALTIERFVVHGDGQLRHPPRR
;
A
#
# COMPACT_ATOMS: atom_id res chain seq x y z
N ALA A 1 15.28 5.53 -1.39
CA ALA A 1 14.16 4.65 -1.12
C ALA A 1 13.24 4.61 -2.34
N ALA A 2 12.46 3.54 -2.49
CA ALA A 2 11.46 3.44 -3.55
C ALA A 2 10.08 3.70 -2.95
N CYS A 3 9.16 4.28 -3.73
CA CYS A 3 7.79 4.62 -3.32
C CYS A 3 6.97 3.45 -2.79
N ASN A 4 7.33 2.23 -3.17
CA ASN A 4 6.72 0.96 -2.74
C ASN A 4 7.59 0.17 -1.73
N ALA A 5 8.53 0.85 -1.07
CA ALA A 5 9.30 0.25 0.02
C ALA A 5 8.40 -0.01 1.24
N LEU A 6 8.74 -1.04 2.01
CA LEU A 6 8.06 -1.34 3.27
C LEU A 6 8.52 -0.36 4.36
N GLU A 7 7.62 0.46 4.86
CA GLU A 7 7.89 1.46 5.92
C GLU A 7 7.29 1.08 7.26
N THR A 8 6.16 0.37 7.26
CA THR A 8 5.53 -0.14 8.47
C THR A 8 5.19 -1.62 8.34
N LEU A 9 5.58 -2.40 9.33
CA LEU A 9 5.27 -3.82 9.46
C LEU A 9 4.28 -4.03 10.61
N LEU A 10 3.05 -4.40 10.28
CA LEU A 10 2.03 -4.80 11.24
C LEU A 10 2.06 -6.32 11.40
N VAL A 11 2.14 -6.80 12.65
CA VAL A 11 2.21 -8.24 12.93
C VAL A 11 1.10 -8.62 13.88
N HIS A 12 0.29 -9.62 13.49
CA HIS A 12 -0.76 -10.15 14.35
C HIS A 12 -0.16 -10.73 15.63
N ARG A 13 -0.78 -10.49 16.77
CA ARG A 13 -0.28 -10.89 18.10
C ARG A 13 0.09 -12.38 18.18
N ASP A 14 -0.72 -13.25 17.59
CA ASP A 14 -0.51 -14.70 17.66
C ASP A 14 0.68 -15.16 16.80
N ALA A 15 1.06 -14.39 15.79
CA ALA A 15 2.23 -14.66 14.96
C ALA A 15 3.50 -13.98 15.49
N ALA A 16 3.37 -12.96 16.33
CA ALA A 16 4.47 -12.06 16.69
C ALA A 16 5.64 -12.79 17.35
N ALA A 17 5.39 -13.66 18.30
CA ALA A 17 6.45 -14.37 19.04
C ALA A 17 7.32 -15.26 18.13
N ALA A 18 6.71 -15.94 17.17
CA ALA A 18 7.43 -16.81 16.23
C ALA A 18 8.07 -16.04 15.06
N PHE A 19 7.44 -14.96 14.62
CA PHE A 19 7.83 -14.25 13.40
C PHE A 19 8.83 -13.13 13.65
N LEU A 20 8.58 -12.24 14.64
CA LEU A 20 9.36 -11.01 14.81
C LEU A 20 10.86 -11.24 15.06
N PRO A 21 11.30 -12.19 15.90
CA PRO A 21 12.74 -12.38 16.09
C PRO A 21 13.46 -12.75 14.80
N ARG A 22 12.84 -13.58 13.96
CA ARG A 22 13.40 -14.01 12.67
C ARG A 22 13.39 -12.87 11.65
N ALA A 23 12.29 -12.13 11.56
CA ALA A 23 12.19 -10.99 10.68
C ALA A 23 13.19 -9.90 11.07
N ALA A 24 13.32 -9.59 12.35
CA ALA A 24 14.29 -8.63 12.86
C ALA A 24 15.74 -9.01 12.54
N ALA A 25 16.10 -10.28 12.71
CA ALA A 25 17.43 -10.76 12.36
C ALA A 25 17.72 -10.58 10.85
N ALA A 26 16.76 -10.95 10.00
CA ALA A 26 16.89 -10.78 8.55
C ALA A 26 17.02 -9.30 8.14
N MET A 27 16.18 -8.40 8.69
CA MET A 27 16.24 -6.97 8.39
C MET A 27 17.57 -6.34 8.83
N ARG A 28 18.07 -6.69 10.02
CA ARG A 28 19.37 -6.20 10.50
C ARG A 28 20.54 -6.66 9.67
N ALA A 29 20.49 -7.88 9.15
CA ALA A 29 21.53 -8.38 8.23
C ALA A 29 21.68 -7.49 6.97
N HIS A 30 20.64 -6.72 6.66
CA HIS A 30 20.62 -5.72 5.58
C HIS A 30 20.76 -4.27 6.08
N GLY A 31 21.16 -4.06 7.32
CA GLY A 31 21.39 -2.73 7.88
C GLY A 31 20.11 -1.93 8.22
N VAL A 32 18.94 -2.57 8.28
CA VAL A 32 17.69 -1.88 8.58
C VAL A 32 17.59 -1.58 10.08
N GLU A 33 17.37 -0.31 10.42
CA GLU A 33 17.00 0.14 11.76
C GLU A 33 15.54 -0.23 12.03
N LEU A 34 15.29 -0.86 13.18
CA LEU A 34 13.92 -1.24 13.57
C LEU A 34 13.42 -0.34 14.71
N ARG A 35 12.25 0.25 14.52
CA ARG A 35 11.52 1.04 15.53
C ARG A 35 10.25 0.31 15.90
N GLY A 36 10.13 -0.14 17.15
CA GLY A 36 9.07 -1.04 17.57
C GLY A 36 8.15 -0.46 18.66
N CYS A 37 6.86 -0.84 18.62
CA CYS A 37 5.96 -0.61 19.74
C CYS A 37 6.40 -1.39 20.99
N ALA A 38 5.81 -1.10 22.15
CA ALA A 38 6.17 -1.76 23.41
C ALA A 38 6.10 -3.30 23.28
N ARG A 39 5.05 -3.84 22.66
CA ARG A 39 4.88 -5.29 22.49
C ARG A 39 5.94 -5.91 21.56
N SER A 40 6.29 -5.27 20.46
CA SER A 40 7.36 -5.76 19.58
C SER A 40 8.72 -5.71 20.25
N ARG A 41 8.99 -4.68 21.06
CA ARG A 41 10.23 -4.55 21.85
C ARG A 41 10.35 -5.59 22.97
N THR A 42 9.26 -6.07 23.52
CA THR A 42 9.31 -7.18 24.47
C THR A 42 9.84 -8.46 23.79
N LEU A 43 9.52 -8.67 22.52
CA LEU A 43 9.98 -9.83 21.73
C LEU A 43 11.36 -9.62 21.10
N VAL A 44 11.71 -8.38 20.81
CA VAL A 44 12.98 -7.97 20.17
C VAL A 44 13.49 -6.71 20.89
N PRO A 45 14.21 -6.87 22.03
CA PRO A 45 14.52 -5.77 22.95
C PRO A 45 15.41 -4.66 22.40
N ASP A 46 16.19 -4.94 21.38
CA ASP A 46 17.12 -4.00 20.75
C ASP A 46 16.48 -3.13 19.65
N MET A 47 15.18 -3.24 19.40
CA MET A 47 14.45 -2.26 18.61
C MET A 47 14.43 -0.91 19.35
N LYS A 48 14.63 0.19 18.62
CA LYS A 48 14.36 1.52 19.16
C LYS A 48 12.86 1.71 19.44
N PRO A 49 12.46 2.54 20.40
CA PRO A 49 11.04 2.83 20.60
C PRO A 49 10.47 3.57 19.39
N ALA A 50 9.37 3.06 18.84
CA ALA A 50 8.60 3.76 17.83
C ALA A 50 7.74 4.86 18.50
N THR A 51 7.65 6.01 17.86
CA THR A 51 6.75 7.11 18.20
C THR A 51 5.54 7.11 17.28
N ALA A 52 4.52 7.90 17.58
CA ALA A 52 3.37 8.08 16.68
C ALA A 52 3.80 8.64 15.31
N ALA A 53 4.79 9.51 15.28
CA ALA A 53 5.31 10.09 14.06
C ALA A 53 5.99 9.05 13.15
N ASP A 54 6.59 8.01 13.71
CA ASP A 54 7.26 6.98 12.92
C ASP A 54 6.29 6.17 12.04
N TYR A 55 5.03 6.04 12.44
CA TYR A 55 4.03 5.30 11.67
C TYR A 55 3.46 6.08 10.49
N ALA A 56 3.60 7.40 10.47
CA ALA A 56 3.17 8.26 9.37
C ALA A 56 4.35 8.78 8.54
N ALA A 57 5.58 8.39 8.88
CA ALA A 57 6.78 8.87 8.23
C ALA A 57 7.09 8.07 6.96
N GLU A 58 7.41 8.78 5.90
CA GLU A 58 8.18 8.24 4.79
C GLU A 58 9.66 8.40 5.14
N PHE A 59 10.32 7.29 5.50
CA PHE A 59 11.67 7.37 6.05
C PHE A 59 12.74 7.70 5.01
N LEU A 60 12.55 7.30 3.75
CA LEU A 60 13.52 7.44 2.67
C LEU A 60 14.91 6.85 2.99
N ASP A 61 14.95 5.97 3.97
CA ASP A 61 16.16 5.34 4.53
C ASP A 61 15.88 3.89 4.92
N LEU A 62 16.89 3.17 5.38
CA LEU A 62 16.77 1.79 5.87
C LEU A 62 16.21 1.77 7.31
N ILE A 63 14.99 2.24 7.45
CA ILE A 63 14.25 2.29 8.73
C ILE A 63 12.90 1.60 8.52
N LEU A 64 12.48 0.78 9.50
CA LEU A 64 11.21 0.07 9.48
C LEU A 64 10.50 0.24 10.83
N ALA A 65 9.28 0.80 10.78
CA ALA A 65 8.40 0.82 11.95
C ALA A 65 7.72 -0.55 12.12
N VAL A 66 7.62 -1.03 13.36
CA VAL A 66 7.04 -2.35 13.67
C VAL A 66 5.99 -2.24 14.75
N ARG A 67 4.79 -2.73 14.49
CA ARG A 67 3.70 -2.74 15.46
C ARG A 67 3.04 -4.12 15.55
N VAL A 68 2.82 -4.60 16.78
CA VAL A 68 1.98 -5.77 17.03
C VAL A 68 0.54 -5.31 17.17
N VAL A 69 -0.35 -5.90 16.39
CA VAL A 69 -1.79 -5.64 16.38
C VAL A 69 -2.57 -6.84 16.89
N ASP A 70 -3.76 -6.60 17.44
CA ASP A 70 -4.55 -7.68 18.06
C ASP A 70 -5.32 -8.51 17.02
N ASP A 71 -5.75 -7.87 15.94
CA ASP A 71 -6.60 -8.46 14.90
C ASP A 71 -6.55 -7.64 13.61
N LEU A 72 -7.35 -8.06 12.64
CA LEU A 72 -7.48 -7.38 11.34
C LEU A 72 -8.06 -5.97 11.49
N ASP A 73 -9.01 -5.77 12.42
CA ASP A 73 -9.63 -4.45 12.62
C ASP A 73 -8.61 -3.43 13.10
N ALA A 74 -7.77 -3.82 14.05
CA ALA A 74 -6.68 -2.98 14.53
C ALA A 74 -5.64 -2.68 13.43
N ALA A 75 -5.37 -3.64 12.54
CA ALA A 75 -4.49 -3.42 11.40
C ALA A 75 -5.10 -2.42 10.40
N ILE A 76 -6.36 -2.61 10.01
CA ILE A 76 -7.08 -1.72 9.09
C ILE A 76 -7.20 -0.31 9.66
N ALA A 77 -7.54 -0.17 10.95
CA ALA A 77 -7.61 1.12 11.62
C ALA A 77 -6.26 1.83 11.58
N HIS A 78 -5.16 1.12 11.87
CA HIS A 78 -3.81 1.69 11.79
C HIS A 78 -3.45 2.16 10.39
N ILE A 79 -3.73 1.35 9.36
CA ILE A 79 -3.47 1.72 7.97
C ILE A 79 -4.28 2.95 7.55
N ARG A 80 -5.56 3.03 7.95
CA ARG A 80 -6.41 4.19 7.65
C ARG A 80 -5.94 5.48 8.33
N GLU A 81 -5.32 5.37 9.49
CA GLU A 81 -4.83 6.53 10.27
C GLU A 81 -3.47 7.01 9.77
N HIS A 82 -2.59 6.09 9.38
CA HIS A 82 -1.17 6.39 9.15
C HIS A 82 -0.71 6.13 7.70
N GLY A 83 -1.47 5.35 6.92
CA GLY A 83 -1.09 4.98 5.56
C GLY A 83 -1.13 6.14 4.58
N SER A 84 -0.35 6.02 3.51
CA SER A 84 -0.27 7.01 2.42
C SER A 84 -1.35 6.84 1.34
N ASP A 85 -2.22 5.84 1.45
CA ASP A 85 -3.15 5.41 0.40
C ASP A 85 -2.46 4.93 -0.90
N HIS A 86 -1.16 4.63 -0.85
CA HIS A 86 -0.42 4.15 -2.02
C HIS A 86 -0.52 2.63 -2.17
N THR A 87 0.15 1.87 -1.30
CA THR A 87 0.27 0.41 -1.45
C THR A 87 0.19 -0.29 -0.09
N GLU A 88 -0.71 -1.26 -0.01
CA GLU A 88 -0.89 -2.08 1.18
C GLU A 88 -0.78 -3.58 0.83
N VAL A 89 -0.21 -4.35 1.75
CA VAL A 89 -0.02 -5.78 1.55
C VAL A 89 -0.53 -6.55 2.75
N VAL A 90 -1.28 -7.62 2.52
CA VAL A 90 -1.62 -8.62 3.54
C VAL A 90 -1.00 -9.97 3.20
N ALA A 91 -0.34 -10.57 4.20
CA ALA A 91 0.12 -11.95 4.14
C ALA A 91 -0.81 -12.83 4.99
N THR A 92 -1.64 -13.65 4.35
CA THR A 92 -2.61 -14.49 5.04
C THR A 92 -2.93 -15.75 4.24
N ARG A 93 -3.31 -16.83 4.93
CA ARG A 93 -3.90 -18.02 4.32
C ARG A 93 -5.42 -18.03 4.37
N ASP A 94 -6.00 -17.14 5.17
CA ASP A 94 -7.44 -17.01 5.31
C ASP A 94 -8.00 -16.14 4.18
N ARG A 95 -8.84 -16.75 3.35
CA ARG A 95 -9.45 -16.09 2.20
C ARG A 95 -10.44 -14.98 2.62
N ALA A 96 -11.15 -15.17 3.73
CA ALA A 96 -12.08 -14.16 4.23
C ALA A 96 -11.33 -12.92 4.74
N VAL A 97 -10.22 -13.12 5.45
CA VAL A 97 -9.31 -12.05 5.86
C VAL A 97 -8.77 -11.29 4.65
N ALA A 98 -8.31 -12.00 3.63
CA ALA A 98 -7.79 -11.39 2.40
C ALA A 98 -8.85 -10.54 1.69
N GLN A 99 -10.06 -11.09 1.50
CA GLN A 99 -11.17 -10.38 0.86
C GLN A 99 -11.59 -9.13 1.65
N ARG A 100 -11.67 -9.26 2.96
CA ARG A 100 -12.03 -8.15 3.84
C ARG A 100 -10.98 -7.05 3.81
N PHE A 101 -9.69 -7.39 3.85
CA PHE A 101 -8.57 -6.44 3.74
C PHE A 101 -8.64 -5.64 2.44
N VAL A 102 -8.82 -6.32 1.30
CA VAL A 102 -8.96 -5.67 -0.01
C VAL A 102 -10.18 -4.75 -0.08
N HIS A 103 -11.33 -5.18 0.50
CA HIS A 103 -12.56 -4.42 0.41
C HIS A 103 -12.58 -3.17 1.32
N GLU A 104 -11.96 -3.27 2.48
CA GLU A 104 -12.01 -2.21 3.49
C GLU A 104 -10.94 -1.13 3.34
N LEU A 105 -9.86 -1.40 2.61
CA LEU A 105 -8.82 -0.40 2.34
C LEU A 105 -9.11 0.40 1.09
N ARG A 106 -8.55 1.61 1.05
CA ARG A 106 -8.76 2.57 -0.02
C ARG A 106 -7.51 2.82 -0.86
N SER A 107 -6.40 2.21 -0.49
CA SER A 107 -5.11 2.39 -1.14
C SER A 107 -5.19 2.04 -2.62
N ALA A 108 -4.41 2.72 -3.43
CA ALA A 108 -4.41 2.58 -4.88
C ALA A 108 -4.05 1.17 -5.32
N VAL A 109 -3.14 0.52 -4.59
CA VAL A 109 -2.74 -0.86 -4.82
C VAL A 109 -2.89 -1.66 -3.52
N VAL A 110 -3.67 -2.72 -3.56
CA VAL A 110 -3.83 -3.65 -2.44
C VAL A 110 -3.44 -5.04 -2.90
N MET A 111 -2.50 -5.64 -2.21
CA MET A 111 -1.93 -6.94 -2.57
C MET A 111 -2.16 -8.00 -1.51
N VAL A 112 -2.34 -9.23 -1.95
CA VAL A 112 -2.47 -10.39 -1.09
C VAL A 112 -1.33 -11.37 -1.40
N ASN A 113 -0.52 -11.69 -0.38
CA ASN A 113 0.58 -12.64 -0.48
C ASN A 113 1.61 -12.32 -1.59
N ALA A 114 1.82 -11.05 -1.88
CA ALA A 114 2.80 -10.58 -2.85
C ALA A 114 3.70 -9.52 -2.21
N SER A 115 4.85 -9.25 -2.80
CA SER A 115 5.73 -8.18 -2.35
C SER A 115 5.19 -6.82 -2.79
N SER A 116 5.29 -5.80 -1.93
CA SER A 116 4.96 -4.42 -2.27
C SER A 116 5.74 -3.91 -3.50
N ARG A 117 6.88 -4.53 -3.79
CA ARG A 117 7.71 -4.19 -4.97
C ARG A 117 7.02 -4.42 -6.31
N PHE A 118 5.95 -5.21 -6.36
CA PHE A 118 5.10 -5.32 -7.56
C PHE A 118 4.21 -4.10 -7.79
N SER A 119 4.10 -3.18 -6.84
CA SER A 119 3.43 -1.88 -7.03
C SER A 119 4.32 -0.92 -7.80
N ASP A 120 4.51 -1.21 -9.05
CA ASP A 120 5.34 -0.49 -10.00
C ASP A 120 4.65 -0.50 -11.36
N GLY A 121 4.69 0.61 -12.07
CA GLY A 121 3.97 0.73 -13.35
C GLY A 121 4.40 -0.28 -14.40
N GLY A 122 5.68 -0.67 -14.41
CA GLY A 122 6.18 -1.74 -15.29
C GLY A 122 5.66 -3.11 -14.88
N GLU A 123 5.73 -3.45 -13.58
CA GLU A 123 5.29 -4.73 -13.03
C GLU A 123 3.76 -4.90 -13.11
N LEU A 124 3.01 -3.82 -12.96
CA LEU A 124 1.54 -3.80 -13.10
C LEU A 124 1.06 -3.83 -14.56
N GLY A 125 1.98 -3.80 -15.52
CA GLY A 125 1.63 -3.86 -16.94
C GLY A 125 1.17 -2.52 -17.53
N LEU A 126 1.46 -1.40 -16.88
CA LEU A 126 1.14 -0.05 -17.36
C LEU A 126 2.16 0.48 -18.39
N GLY A 127 3.17 -0.30 -18.73
CA GLY A 127 4.23 0.02 -19.67
C GLY A 127 5.29 0.99 -19.15
N ALA A 128 4.95 1.84 -18.21
CA ALA A 128 5.84 2.80 -17.55
C ALA A 128 5.23 3.26 -16.24
N GLU A 129 6.03 3.91 -15.40
CA GLU A 129 5.55 4.70 -14.27
C GLU A 129 6.02 6.14 -14.47
N ILE A 130 5.09 7.01 -14.90
CA ILE A 130 5.38 8.43 -15.21
C ILE A 130 5.08 9.32 -14.00
N GLY A 131 4.21 8.84 -13.14
CA GLY A 131 3.85 9.51 -11.90
C GLY A 131 3.03 8.61 -11.00
N ILE A 132 2.84 9.06 -9.75
CA ILE A 132 2.04 8.39 -8.74
C ILE A 132 1.14 9.43 -8.09
N SER A 133 -0.14 9.12 -7.92
CA SER A 133 -1.08 9.96 -7.20
C SER A 133 -1.85 9.15 -6.16
N THR A 134 -1.97 9.69 -4.96
CA THR A 134 -2.87 9.17 -3.92
C THR A 134 -4.11 10.03 -3.74
N THR A 135 -4.29 11.06 -4.58
CA THR A 135 -5.53 11.83 -4.66
C THR A 135 -6.51 11.18 -5.65
N ARG A 136 -7.80 11.23 -5.34
CA ARG A 136 -8.86 10.56 -6.14
C ARG A 136 -9.58 11.51 -7.08
N LEU A 137 -8.86 12.51 -7.58
CA LEU A 137 -9.48 13.53 -8.46
C LEU A 137 -9.50 13.11 -9.92
N HIS A 138 -8.52 12.34 -10.39
CA HIS A 138 -8.42 11.84 -11.76
C HIS A 138 -7.77 10.45 -11.77
N ALA A 139 -6.45 10.36 -12.05
CA ALA A 139 -5.72 9.11 -11.94
C ALA A 139 -5.38 8.80 -10.48
N TYR A 140 -5.28 7.52 -10.12
CA TYR A 140 -5.03 7.05 -8.77
C TYR A 140 -4.00 5.93 -8.76
N GLY A 141 -2.97 6.06 -7.91
CA GLY A 141 -1.85 5.13 -7.84
C GLY A 141 -0.80 5.36 -8.93
N PRO A 142 -0.04 4.33 -9.28
CA PRO A 142 0.91 4.36 -10.37
C PRO A 142 0.23 4.70 -11.71
N MET A 143 0.84 5.60 -12.48
CA MET A 143 0.31 6.09 -13.74
C MET A 143 1.25 5.81 -14.90
N GLY A 144 0.79 5.07 -15.89
CA GLY A 144 1.41 4.95 -17.19
C GLY A 144 0.90 6.03 -18.17
N ALA A 145 1.27 5.91 -19.44
CA ALA A 145 0.90 6.88 -20.48
C ALA A 145 -0.62 7.02 -20.65
N GLU A 146 -1.36 5.92 -20.55
CA GLU A 146 -2.83 5.90 -20.69
C GLU A 146 -3.51 6.76 -19.62
N ALA A 147 -3.09 6.64 -18.36
CA ALA A 147 -3.66 7.40 -17.24
C ALA A 147 -3.42 8.92 -17.35
N LEU A 148 -2.45 9.36 -18.15
CA LEU A 148 -2.11 10.75 -18.38
C LEU A 148 -2.72 11.33 -19.68
N THR A 149 -3.55 10.57 -20.37
CA THR A 149 -4.26 10.97 -21.58
C THR A 149 -5.76 10.98 -21.34
N ILE A 150 -6.48 11.68 -22.19
CA ILE A 150 -7.95 11.72 -22.18
C ILE A 150 -8.47 11.44 -23.58
N GLU A 151 -9.62 10.83 -23.65
CA GLU A 151 -10.34 10.61 -24.91
C GLU A 151 -11.08 11.87 -25.33
N ARG A 152 -11.15 12.08 -26.65
CA ARG A 152 -11.96 13.11 -27.29
C ARG A 152 -12.79 12.50 -28.39
N PHE A 153 -14.10 12.66 -28.28
CA PHE A 153 -15.02 12.25 -29.36
C PHE A 153 -15.01 13.29 -30.49
N VAL A 154 -14.78 12.82 -31.70
CA VAL A 154 -14.89 13.62 -32.92
C VAL A 154 -15.97 13.03 -33.78
N VAL A 155 -17.04 13.78 -34.03
CA VAL A 155 -18.17 13.34 -34.83
C VAL A 155 -18.18 14.11 -36.16
N HIS A 156 -18.06 13.40 -37.27
CA HIS A 156 -18.22 13.96 -38.58
C HIS A 156 -19.63 13.66 -39.08
N GLY A 157 -20.43 14.69 -39.29
CA GLY A 157 -21.79 14.58 -39.78
C GLY A 157 -21.94 15.16 -41.19
N ASP A 158 -23.01 14.76 -41.88
CA ASP A 158 -23.44 15.25 -43.19
C ASP A 158 -24.89 15.75 -43.09
N GLY A 159 -25.16 16.64 -42.12
CA GLY A 159 -26.46 17.23 -41.91
C GLY A 159 -27.49 16.35 -41.17
N GLN A 160 -27.08 15.25 -40.55
CA GLN A 160 -27.99 14.40 -39.77
C GLN A 160 -28.55 15.16 -38.57
N LEU A 161 -29.88 15.05 -38.39
CA LEU A 161 -30.59 15.60 -37.25
C LEU A 161 -30.85 14.51 -36.21
N ARG A 162 -30.72 14.84 -34.92
CA ARG A 162 -31.08 13.93 -33.83
C ARG A 162 -32.53 13.47 -33.86
N HIS A 163 -33.41 14.40 -34.27
CA HIS A 163 -34.82 14.13 -34.49
C HIS A 163 -35.18 14.60 -35.90
N PRO A 164 -35.61 13.71 -36.80
CA PRO A 164 -36.09 14.12 -38.12
C PRO A 164 -37.31 15.04 -37.94
N PRO A 165 -37.53 15.99 -38.86
CA PRO A 165 -38.67 16.86 -38.81
C PRO A 165 -39.97 16.03 -38.75
N ARG A 166 -40.91 16.44 -37.88
CA ARG A 166 -42.24 15.82 -37.84
C ARG A 166 -42.93 16.10 -39.18
N ARG A 167 -43.38 15.01 -39.84
CA ARG A 167 -44.21 15.13 -41.06
C ARG A 167 -45.57 15.71 -40.71
#